data_e42f9ea902db4ac82f8b4faae3d1564b
#
_entry.id   e42f9ea902db4ac82f8b4faae3d1564b
#
_cell.length_a   1.000
_cell.length_b   1.000
_cell.length_c   1.000
_cell.angle_alpha   90.00
_cell.angle_beta   90.00
_cell.angle_gamma   90.00
#
_symmetry.space_group_name_H-M   'P 1'
#
loop_
_entity.id
_entity.type
_entity.pdbx_description
1 polymer ?
#
loop_
_entity_poly.entity_id
_entity_poly.type
_entity_poly.pdbx_seq_one_letter_code
_entity_poly.pdbx_strand_id
1 'polypeptide(L)' 'MDECEHYEKRVLRYCGFTPTKIARILDISRPTATARFNDPSTLKADELKLMLEELHDDDARDMFLSIIGKRSA' A
#
# COMPACT_ATOMS: atom_id res chain seq x y z
N MET A 1 16.69 4.99 12.78
CA MET A 1 16.29 5.10 12.40
C MET A 1 15.62 4.74 11.80
N ASP A 2 15.59 4.23 11.77
CA ASP A 2 15.28 4.26 11.19
C ASP A 2 14.16 4.56 10.73
N GLU A 3 13.96 4.99 11.03
CA GLU A 3 12.89 5.80 10.54
C GLU A 3 12.99 5.99 9.06
N CYS A 4 13.92 5.36 8.50
CA CYS A 4 14.12 5.37 7.05
C CYS A 4 12.95 4.71 6.35
N GLU A 5 12.26 3.81 7.04
CA GLU A 5 11.14 3.13 6.45
C GLU A 5 9.84 3.70 7.00
N HIS A 6 9.02 4.21 6.10
CA HIS A 6 7.73 4.76 6.48
C HIS A 6 6.81 3.70 7.08
N TYR A 7 5.97 4.13 8.00
CA TYR A 7 4.97 3.26 8.58
C TYR A 7 4.12 2.58 7.49
N GLU A 8 3.72 3.36 6.49
CA GLU A 8 2.88 2.85 5.42
C GLU A 8 3.58 1.75 4.61
N LYS A 9 4.88 1.88 4.39
CA LYS A 9 5.61 0.85 3.68
C LYS A 9 5.63 -0.45 4.47
N ARG A 10 5.80 -0.34 5.79
CA ARG A 10 5.78 -1.52 6.64
C ARG A 10 4.40 -2.19 6.63
N VAL A 11 3.35 -1.38 6.60
CA VAL A 11 2.00 -1.92 6.52
C VAL A 11 1.80 -2.67 5.20
N LEU A 12 2.27 -2.12 4.09
CA LEU A 12 2.17 -2.79 2.81
C LEU A 12 2.86 -4.15 2.85
N ARG A 13 4.05 -4.20 3.44
CA ARG A 13 4.78 -5.46 3.55
C ARG A 13 4.06 -6.45 4.45
N TYR A 14 3.51 -5.98 5.54
CA TYR A 14 2.75 -6.83 6.43
C TYR A 14 1.55 -7.44 5.72
N CYS A 15 0.89 -6.66 4.86
CA CYS A 15 -0.27 -7.11 4.11
C CYS A 15 0.09 -8.01 2.94
N GLY A 16 1.38 -8.18 2.66
CA GLY A 16 1.82 -9.05 1.58
C GLY A 16 1.91 -8.39 0.23
N PHE A 17 1.85 -7.07 0.16
CA PHE A 17 2.01 -6.36 -1.10
C PHE A 17 3.46 -6.35 -1.54
N THR A 18 3.66 -6.49 -2.84
CA THR A 18 4.97 -6.39 -3.47
C THR A 18 4.81 -5.47 -4.67
N PRO A 19 5.92 -4.92 -5.20
CA PRO A 19 5.81 -4.09 -6.41
C PRO A 19 5.13 -4.82 -7.56
N THR A 20 5.43 -6.10 -7.74
CA THR A 20 4.82 -6.90 -8.81
C THR A 20 3.31 -6.97 -8.62
N LYS A 21 2.88 -7.22 -7.39
CA LYS A 21 1.47 -7.33 -7.07
C LYS A 21 0.75 -6.00 -7.28
N ILE A 22 1.38 -4.91 -6.83
CA ILE A 22 0.83 -3.58 -6.99
C ILE A 22 0.69 -3.22 -8.47
N ALA A 23 1.71 -3.56 -9.26
CA ALA A 23 1.67 -3.27 -10.69
C ALA A 23 0.47 -3.94 -11.35
N ARG A 24 0.17 -5.17 -10.94
CA ARG A 24 -0.95 -5.91 -11.50
C ARG A 24 -2.28 -5.33 -11.04
N ILE A 25 -2.39 -5.02 -9.76
CA ILE A 25 -3.65 -4.50 -9.19
C ILE A 25 -3.99 -3.15 -9.79
N LEU A 26 -3.00 -2.28 -9.91
CA LEU A 26 -3.22 -0.91 -10.36
C LEU A 26 -3.06 -0.74 -11.88
N ASP A 27 -2.64 -1.80 -12.56
CA ASP A 27 -2.40 -1.77 -14.00
C ASP A 27 -1.39 -0.68 -14.38
N ILE A 28 -0.27 -0.70 -13.68
CA ILE A 28 0.82 0.25 -13.91
C ILE A 28 2.12 -0.52 -14.14
N SER A 29 3.13 0.18 -14.65
CA SER A 29 4.42 -0.44 -14.92
C SER A 29 5.12 -0.84 -13.62
N ARG A 30 6.05 -1.82 -13.72
CA ARG A 30 6.80 -2.27 -12.55
C ARG A 30 7.64 -1.14 -11.93
N PRO A 31 8.36 -0.34 -12.71
CA PRO A 31 9.09 0.78 -12.11
C PRO A 31 8.19 1.75 -11.35
N THR A 32 7.02 2.04 -11.89
CA THR A 32 6.06 2.90 -11.20
C THR A 32 5.57 2.25 -9.92
N ALA A 33 5.26 0.96 -9.99
CA ALA A 33 4.80 0.23 -8.80
C ALA A 33 5.89 0.20 -7.73
N THR A 34 7.14 0.04 -8.12
CA THR A 34 8.26 0.04 -7.20
C THR A 34 8.35 1.39 -6.49
N ALA A 35 8.22 2.48 -7.25
CA ALA A 35 8.26 3.82 -6.67
C ALA A 35 7.13 4.00 -5.66
N ARG A 36 5.93 3.53 -5.99
CA ARG A 36 4.79 3.65 -5.07
C ARG A 36 5.00 2.80 -3.82
N PHE A 37 5.55 1.61 -3.99
CA PHE A 37 5.83 0.74 -2.85
C PHE A 37 6.83 1.37 -1.89
N ASN A 38 7.85 2.01 -2.44
CA ASN A 38 8.89 2.63 -1.62
C ASN A 38 8.41 3.95 -0.98
N ASP A 39 7.45 4.60 -1.61
CA ASP A 39 6.89 5.84 -1.08
C ASP A 39 5.37 5.79 -1.19
N PRO A 40 4.71 5.08 -0.27
CA PRO A 40 3.25 4.92 -0.35
C PRO A 40 2.46 6.22 -0.26
N SER A 41 3.09 7.31 0.16
CA SER A 41 2.40 8.59 0.20
C SER A 41 1.99 9.06 -1.21
N THR A 42 2.57 8.48 -2.25
CA THR A 42 2.21 8.81 -3.63
C THR A 42 0.98 8.05 -4.11
N LEU A 43 0.51 7.07 -3.36
CA LEU A 43 -0.69 6.33 -3.72
C LEU A 43 -1.93 7.21 -3.54
N LYS A 44 -2.80 7.18 -4.54
CA LYS A 44 -4.03 7.96 -4.50
C LYS A 44 -5.13 7.19 -3.79
N ALA A 45 -6.20 7.90 -3.39
CA ALA A 45 -7.28 7.28 -2.64
C ALA A 45 -7.92 6.12 -3.40
N ASP A 46 -8.17 6.29 -4.69
CA ASP A 46 -8.79 5.24 -5.48
C ASP A 46 -7.84 4.04 -5.66
N GLU A 47 -6.52 4.31 -5.73
CA GLU A 47 -5.55 3.23 -5.80
C GLU A 47 -5.52 2.43 -4.51
N LEU A 48 -5.57 3.12 -3.37
CA LEU A 48 -5.63 2.45 -2.08
C LEU A 48 -6.87 1.59 -1.96
N LYS A 49 -7.98 2.07 -2.49
CA LYS A 49 -9.22 1.34 -2.45
C LYS A 49 -9.13 0.04 -3.23
N LEU A 50 -8.54 0.11 -4.42
CA LEU A 50 -8.34 -1.08 -5.23
C LEU A 50 -7.46 -2.11 -4.51
N MET A 51 -6.41 -1.63 -3.85
CA MET A 51 -5.53 -2.51 -3.12
C MET A 51 -6.25 -3.14 -1.92
N LEU A 52 -7.08 -2.36 -1.25
CA LEU A 52 -7.85 -2.89 -0.12
C LEU A 52 -8.77 -4.02 -0.56
N GLU A 53 -9.36 -3.91 -1.73
CA GLU A 53 -10.26 -4.94 -2.24
C GLU A 53 -9.57 -6.26 -2.50
N GLU A 54 -8.26 -6.24 -2.66
CA GLU A 54 -7.48 -7.46 -2.86
C GLU A 54 -7.14 -8.18 -1.56
N LEU A 55 -7.40 -7.54 -0.43
CA LEU A 55 -7.10 -8.13 0.87
C LEU A 55 -8.29 -8.93 1.37
N HIS A 56 -8.05 -10.17 1.72
CA HIS A 56 -9.10 -11.06 2.22
C HIS A 56 -8.92 -11.40 3.69
N ASP A 57 -7.77 -11.06 4.26
CA ASP A 57 -7.48 -11.31 5.66
C ASP A 57 -7.92 -10.11 6.49
N ASP A 58 -8.72 -10.36 7.53
CA ASP A 58 -9.29 -9.29 8.34
C ASP A 58 -8.21 -8.44 8.99
N ASP A 59 -7.15 -9.07 9.51
CA ASP A 59 -6.06 -8.34 10.15
C ASP A 59 -5.35 -7.43 9.16
N ALA A 60 -5.10 -7.95 7.96
CA ALA A 60 -4.44 -7.16 6.93
C ALA A 60 -5.32 -5.99 6.51
N ARG A 61 -6.62 -6.22 6.38
CA ARG A 61 -7.55 -5.16 6.01
C ARG A 61 -7.58 -4.07 7.08
N ASP A 62 -7.64 -4.46 8.35
CA ASP A 62 -7.63 -3.50 9.45
C ASP A 62 -6.36 -2.67 9.44
N MET A 63 -5.22 -3.33 9.25
CA MET A 63 -3.94 -2.63 9.20
C MET A 63 -3.89 -1.65 8.04
N PHE A 64 -4.38 -2.08 6.88
CA PHE A 64 -4.39 -1.23 5.70
C PHE A 64 -5.34 -0.04 5.86
N LEU A 65 -6.48 -0.26 6.50
CA LEU A 65 -7.44 0.80 6.75
C LEU A 65 -6.87 1.90 7.63
N SER A 66 -5.89 1.58 8.48
CA SER A 66 -5.25 2.58 9.31
C SER A 66 -4.52 3.62 8.46
N ILE A 67 -3.99 3.21 7.31
CA ILE A 67 -3.34 4.15 6.40
C ILE A 67 -4.38 5.11 5.83
N ILE A 68 -5.50 4.56 5.35
CA ILE A 68 -6.56 5.35 4.75
C ILE A 68 -7.13 6.33 5.77
N GLY A 69 -7.34 5.85 7.00
CA GLY A 69 -7.86 6.71 8.05
C GLY A 69 -6.94 7.87 8.36
N LYS A 70 -5.65 7.64 8.40
CA LYS A 70 -4.68 8.69 8.67
C LYS A 70 -4.71 9.76 7.59
N ARG A 71 -4.87 9.34 6.34
CA ARG A 71 -4.89 10.28 5.23
C ARG A 71 -6.18 11.08 5.18
N SER A 72 -7.27 10.47 5.65
CA SER A 72 -8.56 11.13 5.64
C SER A 72 -8.66 12.18 6.73
N ALA A 73 -7.86 12.01 7.78
CA ALA A 73 -7.83 13.00 8.84
C ALA A 73 -7.08 14.23 8.42
#